data_7607b5ad31e4c2b24505703d2e14a36d
#
_entry.id   7607b5ad31e4c2b24505703d2e14a36d
#
_cell.length_a   1.000
_cell.length_b   1.000
_cell.length_c   1.000
_cell.angle_alpha   90.00
_cell.angle_beta   90.00
_cell.angle_gamma   90.00
#
_symmetry.space_group_name_H-M   'P 1'
#
loop_
_entity.id
_entity.type
_entity.pdbx_description
1 polymer ?
#
loop_
_entity_poly.entity_id
_entity_poly.type
_entity_poly.pdbx_seq_one_letter_code
_entity_poly.pdbx_strand_id
1 'polypeptide(L)'
;MYRLGLDIGSTTAKAVVVNNKKEIVYSNYLRHNADIKAALLNILESIKTQLGSEVELEIIITGSAGFGISERLKVPFIQEVIAVSNFVKHFSMDINSIIDIGGEDSKIIFFSKTSSLPVMRMNGNCAGGTGAFIDQMALILGVSVDELDVLAQNSKHIYPIASRCGVFSKTDVQNLVARGVSKQDIAVSIFNAIALQVVSSLSKGMQIVPKILFCGGPLTYIKSLREAFARVLS
;
A
#
# COMPACT_ATOMS: atom_id res chain seq x y z
N MET A 1 -27.56 10.97 -6.52
CA MET A 1 -26.18 11.46 -6.88
C MET A 1 -25.17 10.61 -6.13
N TYR A 2 -24.23 10.03 -6.83
CA TYR A 2 -23.17 9.19 -6.25
C TYR A 2 -21.83 9.90 -6.38
N ARG A 3 -20.85 9.54 -5.54
CA ARG A 3 -19.49 10.07 -5.59
C ARG A 3 -18.51 8.95 -5.81
N LEU A 4 -17.71 9.09 -6.87
CA LEU A 4 -16.64 8.15 -7.24
C LEU A 4 -15.30 8.73 -6.86
N GLY A 5 -14.59 8.04 -5.99
CA GLY A 5 -13.16 8.24 -5.73
C GLY A 5 -12.34 7.25 -6.56
N LEU A 6 -11.40 7.75 -7.34
CA LEU A 6 -10.42 6.95 -8.10
C LEU A 6 -9.03 7.19 -7.56
N ASP A 7 -8.37 6.16 -7.07
CA ASP A 7 -6.96 6.18 -6.71
C ASP A 7 -6.15 5.44 -7.79
N ILE A 8 -5.36 6.19 -8.56
CA ILE A 8 -4.56 5.66 -9.67
C ILE A 8 -3.10 5.73 -9.25
N GLY A 9 -2.62 4.63 -8.68
CA GLY A 9 -1.23 4.46 -8.27
C GLY A 9 -0.32 3.99 -9.40
N SER A 10 0.94 3.73 -9.10
CA SER A 10 1.96 3.25 -10.05
C SER A 10 1.67 1.84 -10.60
N THR A 11 1.00 0.98 -9.82
CA THR A 11 0.77 -0.44 -10.19
C THR A 11 -0.71 -0.83 -10.17
N THR A 12 -1.55 -0.06 -9.47
CA THR A 12 -2.95 -0.41 -9.24
C THR A 12 -3.88 0.77 -9.42
N ALA A 13 -5.09 0.51 -9.90
CA ALA A 13 -6.22 1.42 -9.88
C ALA A 13 -7.26 0.93 -8.87
N LYS A 14 -7.79 1.83 -8.06
CA LYS A 14 -8.81 1.55 -7.05
C LYS A 14 -9.97 2.50 -7.25
N ALA A 15 -11.18 2.01 -7.03
CA ALA A 15 -12.40 2.79 -7.13
C ALA A 15 -13.29 2.54 -5.93
N VAL A 16 -13.87 3.59 -5.40
CA VAL A 16 -14.92 3.51 -4.38
C VAL A 16 -16.04 4.44 -4.77
N VAL A 17 -17.27 3.92 -4.82
CA VAL A 17 -18.47 4.74 -5.00
C VAL A 17 -19.25 4.78 -3.69
N VAL A 18 -19.59 5.99 -3.27
CA VAL A 18 -20.44 6.21 -2.09
C VAL A 18 -21.75 6.88 -2.49
N ASN A 19 -22.84 6.51 -1.82
CA ASN A 19 -24.13 7.15 -1.96
C ASN A 19 -24.26 8.42 -1.10
N ASN A 20 -25.42 9.09 -1.16
CA ASN A 20 -25.69 10.29 -0.38
C ASN A 20 -25.69 10.06 1.14
N LYS A 21 -25.86 8.81 1.59
CA LYS A 21 -25.76 8.42 2.99
C LYS A 21 -24.32 8.09 3.43
N LYS A 22 -23.33 8.27 2.51
CA LYS A 22 -21.93 7.92 2.69
C LYS A 22 -21.68 6.41 2.86
N GLU A 23 -22.60 5.59 2.41
CA GLU A 23 -22.42 4.14 2.38
C GLU A 23 -21.66 3.75 1.11
N ILE A 24 -20.70 2.82 1.25
CA ILE A 24 -19.97 2.27 0.10
C ILE A 24 -20.93 1.34 -0.66
N VAL A 25 -21.23 1.69 -1.90
CA VAL A 25 -22.10 0.90 -2.79
C VAL A 25 -21.34 0.16 -3.88
N TYR A 26 -20.09 0.53 -4.11
CA TYR A 26 -19.17 -0.16 -5.02
C TYR A 26 -17.73 0.03 -4.52
N SER A 27 -16.91 -1.01 -4.66
CA SER A 27 -15.48 -0.91 -4.49
C SER A 27 -14.77 -1.89 -5.41
N ASN A 28 -13.62 -1.48 -5.95
CA ASN A 28 -12.77 -2.31 -6.78
C ASN A 28 -11.30 -1.99 -6.56
N TYR A 29 -10.46 -3.02 -6.66
CA TYR A 29 -9.01 -2.94 -6.57
C TYR A 29 -8.42 -3.78 -7.69
N LEU A 30 -7.74 -3.15 -8.65
CA LEU A 30 -7.29 -3.78 -9.88
C LEU A 30 -5.82 -3.45 -10.17
N ARG A 31 -4.99 -4.45 -10.50
CA ARG A 31 -3.67 -4.21 -11.10
C ARG A 31 -3.84 -3.79 -12.55
N HIS A 32 -3.26 -2.67 -12.95
CA HIS A 32 -3.42 -2.15 -14.32
C HIS A 32 -2.34 -2.65 -15.29
N ASN A 33 -1.29 -3.31 -14.82
CA ASN A 33 -0.23 -3.90 -15.65
C ASN A 33 0.28 -2.92 -16.73
N ALA A 34 0.49 -1.66 -16.36
CA ALA A 34 0.86 -0.52 -17.21
C ALA A 34 -0.21 -0.08 -18.24
N ASP A 35 -1.38 -0.74 -18.30
CA ASP A 35 -2.54 -0.29 -19.10
C ASP A 35 -3.62 0.35 -18.20
N ILE A 36 -3.34 1.58 -17.77
CA ILE A 36 -4.26 2.33 -16.91
C ILE A 36 -5.60 2.59 -17.61
N LYS A 37 -5.58 2.83 -18.94
CA LYS A 37 -6.80 3.09 -19.71
C LYS A 37 -7.76 1.91 -19.69
N ALA A 38 -7.25 0.71 -19.97
CA ALA A 38 -8.06 -0.51 -19.92
C ALA A 38 -8.60 -0.78 -18.51
N ALA A 39 -7.77 -0.57 -17.48
CA ALA A 39 -8.19 -0.73 -16.10
C ALA A 39 -9.32 0.24 -15.70
N LEU A 40 -9.24 1.52 -16.10
CA LEU A 40 -10.28 2.50 -15.82
C LEU A 40 -11.57 2.20 -16.58
N LEU A 41 -11.48 1.79 -17.85
CA LEU A 41 -12.67 1.37 -18.62
C LEU A 41 -13.37 0.19 -17.95
N ASN A 42 -12.61 -0.83 -17.53
CA ASN A 42 -13.16 -1.99 -16.83
C ASN A 42 -13.87 -1.57 -15.52
N ILE A 43 -13.28 -0.68 -14.73
CA ILE A 43 -13.88 -0.13 -13.52
C ILE A 43 -15.20 0.59 -13.85
N LEU A 44 -15.21 1.46 -14.85
CA LEU A 44 -16.41 2.24 -15.21
C LEU A 44 -17.53 1.35 -15.77
N GLU A 45 -17.19 0.35 -16.58
CA GLU A 45 -18.15 -0.65 -17.07
C GLU A 45 -18.74 -1.48 -15.92
N SER A 46 -17.92 -1.87 -14.97
CA SER A 46 -18.35 -2.59 -13.76
C SER A 46 -19.31 -1.73 -12.91
N ILE A 47 -19.01 -0.44 -12.73
CA ILE A 47 -19.87 0.51 -12.01
C ILE A 47 -21.22 0.64 -12.75
N LYS A 48 -21.17 0.81 -14.08
CA LYS A 48 -22.38 0.89 -14.91
C LYS A 48 -23.24 -0.36 -14.81
N THR A 49 -22.62 -1.53 -14.81
CA THR A 49 -23.33 -2.81 -14.69
C THR A 49 -24.01 -2.95 -13.32
N GLN A 50 -23.34 -2.51 -12.25
CA GLN A 50 -23.86 -2.67 -10.90
C GLN A 50 -24.87 -1.59 -10.48
N LEU A 51 -24.66 -0.34 -10.91
CA LEU A 51 -25.46 0.80 -10.46
C LEU A 51 -26.46 1.32 -11.54
N GLY A 52 -26.36 0.82 -12.77
CA GLY A 52 -27.20 1.22 -13.90
C GLY A 52 -26.53 2.24 -14.83
N SER A 53 -27.04 2.33 -16.09
CA SER A 53 -26.45 3.17 -17.13
C SER A 53 -26.71 4.67 -16.96
N GLU A 54 -27.75 5.04 -16.22
CA GLU A 54 -28.21 6.42 -16.03
C GLU A 54 -27.66 7.04 -14.73
N VAL A 55 -26.65 6.41 -14.13
CA VAL A 55 -26.07 6.88 -12.88
C VAL A 55 -25.23 8.15 -13.09
N GLU A 56 -25.52 9.20 -12.34
CA GLU A 56 -24.70 10.41 -12.28
C GLU A 56 -23.63 10.26 -11.20
N LEU A 57 -22.36 10.49 -11.58
CA LEU A 57 -21.19 10.37 -10.73
C LEU A 57 -20.46 11.71 -10.61
N GLU A 58 -20.30 12.20 -9.40
CA GLU A 58 -19.30 13.21 -9.07
C GLU A 58 -17.94 12.49 -8.86
N ILE A 59 -16.94 12.83 -9.67
CA ILE A 59 -15.66 12.10 -9.70
C ILE A 59 -14.56 12.95 -9.06
N ILE A 60 -13.74 12.32 -8.23
CA ILE A 60 -12.48 12.88 -7.76
C ILE A 60 -11.36 11.85 -7.96
N ILE A 61 -10.18 12.31 -8.39
CA ILE A 61 -9.02 11.46 -8.66
C ILE A 61 -7.91 11.74 -7.67
N THR A 62 -7.21 10.70 -7.27
CA THR A 62 -5.98 10.74 -6.47
C THR A 62 -4.98 9.71 -7.02
N GLY A 63 -3.82 9.61 -6.38
CA GLY A 63 -2.79 8.64 -6.74
C GLY A 63 -1.69 9.21 -7.61
N SER A 64 -0.52 8.58 -7.58
CA SER A 64 0.72 9.06 -8.23
C SER A 64 0.59 9.18 -9.76
N ALA A 65 -0.20 8.33 -10.40
CA ALA A 65 -0.50 8.39 -11.84
C ALA A 65 -1.81 9.14 -12.17
N GLY A 66 -2.56 9.59 -11.16
CA GLY A 66 -3.88 10.19 -11.33
C GLY A 66 -3.86 11.63 -11.86
N PHE A 67 -2.80 12.41 -11.58
CA PHE A 67 -2.76 13.83 -11.92
C PHE A 67 -2.94 14.12 -13.41
N GLY A 68 -2.16 13.48 -14.27
CA GLY A 68 -2.26 13.69 -15.73
C GLY A 68 -3.59 13.22 -16.32
N ILE A 69 -4.27 12.27 -15.68
CA ILE A 69 -5.60 11.80 -16.09
C ILE A 69 -6.67 12.81 -15.67
N SER A 70 -6.58 13.34 -14.46
CA SER A 70 -7.49 14.37 -13.95
C SER A 70 -7.49 15.62 -14.84
N GLU A 71 -6.31 16.07 -15.29
CA GLU A 71 -6.20 17.21 -16.21
C GLU A 71 -6.85 16.92 -17.57
N ARG A 72 -6.62 15.74 -18.15
CA ARG A 72 -7.21 15.36 -19.45
C ARG A 72 -8.72 15.23 -19.38
N LEU A 73 -9.26 14.70 -18.28
CA LEU A 73 -10.68 14.51 -18.07
C LEU A 73 -11.37 15.76 -17.47
N LYS A 74 -10.62 16.78 -17.08
CA LYS A 74 -11.08 17.99 -16.39
C LYS A 74 -11.89 17.67 -15.14
N VAL A 75 -11.46 16.68 -14.36
CA VAL A 75 -12.06 16.30 -13.09
C VAL A 75 -11.14 16.70 -11.93
N PRO A 76 -11.64 16.99 -10.73
CA PRO A 76 -10.83 17.37 -9.58
C PRO A 76 -9.79 16.32 -9.22
N PHE A 77 -8.59 16.79 -8.81
CA PHE A 77 -7.53 15.97 -8.25
C PHE A 77 -7.25 16.36 -6.80
N ILE A 78 -6.97 15.39 -5.97
CA ILE A 78 -6.51 15.59 -4.59
C ILE A 78 -5.27 14.74 -4.34
N GLN A 79 -4.27 15.30 -3.66
CA GLN A 79 -3.10 14.53 -3.27
C GLN A 79 -3.45 13.45 -2.25
N GLU A 80 -2.84 12.26 -2.34
CA GLU A 80 -3.10 11.10 -1.47
C GLU A 80 -3.01 11.46 0.02
N VAL A 81 -1.94 12.17 0.43
CA VAL A 81 -1.75 12.56 1.82
C VAL A 81 -2.90 13.42 2.34
N ILE A 82 -3.46 14.29 1.48
CA ILE A 82 -4.61 15.13 1.84
C ILE A 82 -5.87 14.28 1.92
N ALA A 83 -6.08 13.38 0.95
CA ALA A 83 -7.23 12.49 0.94
C ALA A 83 -7.28 11.62 2.20
N VAL A 84 -6.17 10.97 2.55
CA VAL A 84 -6.05 10.12 3.74
C VAL A 84 -6.17 10.93 5.04
N SER A 85 -5.56 12.13 5.10
CA SER A 85 -5.67 13.01 6.27
C SER A 85 -7.11 13.49 6.50
N ASN A 86 -7.82 13.82 5.42
CA ASN A 86 -9.23 14.19 5.49
C ASN A 86 -10.11 13.01 5.95
N PHE A 87 -9.80 11.80 5.49
CA PHE A 87 -10.48 10.58 5.94
C PHE A 87 -10.32 10.39 7.45
N VAL A 88 -9.10 10.43 7.98
CA VAL A 88 -8.83 10.28 9.41
C VAL A 88 -9.55 11.34 10.23
N LYS A 89 -9.50 12.61 9.81
CA LYS A 89 -10.20 13.72 10.48
C LYS A 89 -11.71 13.57 10.43
N HIS A 90 -12.25 13.19 9.26
CA HIS A 90 -13.69 13.08 9.06
C HIS A 90 -14.33 11.97 9.92
N PHE A 91 -13.66 10.85 10.05
CA PHE A 91 -14.13 9.74 10.86
C PHE A 91 -13.71 9.83 12.34
N SER A 92 -13.11 10.96 12.74
CA SER A 92 -12.65 11.21 14.12
C SER A 92 -11.82 10.07 14.69
N MET A 93 -11.01 9.44 13.82
CA MET A 93 -10.16 8.32 14.20
C MET A 93 -9.02 8.83 15.10
N ASP A 94 -8.88 8.24 16.26
CA ASP A 94 -7.76 8.51 17.18
C ASP A 94 -6.50 7.76 16.68
N ILE A 95 -5.96 8.24 15.54
CA ILE A 95 -4.80 7.67 14.85
C ILE A 95 -3.62 8.61 15.05
N ASN A 96 -2.49 8.06 15.49
CA ASN A 96 -1.24 8.81 15.68
C ASN A 96 -0.35 8.79 14.43
N SER A 97 -0.41 7.71 13.66
CA SER A 97 0.35 7.60 12.42
C SER A 97 -0.30 6.66 11.42
N ILE A 98 0.05 6.85 10.16
CA ILE A 98 -0.31 5.94 9.06
C ILE A 98 0.98 5.39 8.50
N ILE A 99 1.03 4.08 8.27
CA ILE A 99 2.06 3.42 7.47
C ILE A 99 1.37 2.96 6.19
N ASP A 100 1.84 3.47 5.07
CA ASP A 100 1.31 3.15 3.74
C ASP A 100 2.41 2.50 2.90
N ILE A 101 2.14 1.30 2.41
CA ILE A 101 3.01 0.57 1.50
C ILE A 101 2.32 0.51 0.14
N GLY A 102 2.84 1.31 -0.78
CA GLY A 102 2.40 1.34 -2.17
C GLY A 102 3.06 0.27 -3.03
N GLY A 103 2.78 0.34 -4.34
CA GLY A 103 3.44 -0.54 -5.33
C GLY A 103 4.92 -0.23 -5.48
N GLU A 104 5.29 1.05 -5.56
CA GLU A 104 6.67 1.50 -5.80
C GLU A 104 7.17 2.48 -4.74
N ASP A 105 6.34 2.89 -3.79
CA ASP A 105 6.69 3.79 -2.71
C ASP A 105 6.26 3.26 -1.35
N SER A 106 6.79 3.87 -0.30
CA SER A 106 6.33 3.67 1.07
C SER A 106 6.30 5.02 1.79
N LYS A 107 5.29 5.22 2.64
CA LYS A 107 5.05 6.49 3.33
C LYS A 107 4.76 6.24 4.80
N ILE A 108 5.20 7.18 5.65
CA ILE A 108 4.70 7.31 7.01
C ILE A 108 4.14 8.72 7.19
N ILE A 109 2.91 8.82 7.66
CA ILE A 109 2.25 10.08 7.98
C ILE A 109 2.08 10.13 9.49
N PHE A 110 2.61 11.17 10.11
CA PHE A 110 2.54 11.41 11.55
C PHE A 110 1.52 12.50 11.82
N PHE A 111 0.55 12.23 12.68
CA PHE A 111 -0.40 13.22 13.17
C PHE A 111 0.08 13.75 14.52
N SER A 112 0.02 15.06 14.69
CA SER A 112 0.35 15.73 15.95
C SER A 112 -0.90 16.31 16.58
N LYS A 113 -1.00 16.20 17.90
CA LYS A 113 -2.07 16.88 18.66
C LYS A 113 -1.86 18.40 18.75
N THR A 114 -0.61 18.85 18.52
CA THR A 114 -0.22 20.25 18.61
C THR A 114 -0.13 20.96 17.26
N SER A 115 -0.10 20.22 16.15
CA SER A 115 -0.04 20.78 14.79
C SER A 115 -1.27 20.36 13.99
N SER A 116 -1.85 21.32 13.27
CA SER A 116 -2.97 21.06 12.36
C SER A 116 -2.54 20.32 11.08
N LEU A 117 -1.24 20.33 10.75
CA LEU A 117 -0.70 19.70 9.56
C LEU A 117 0.05 18.41 9.92
N PRO A 118 -0.21 17.31 9.21
CA PRO A 118 0.55 16.08 9.37
C PRO A 118 1.97 16.22 8.80
N VAL A 119 2.91 15.47 9.36
CA VAL A 119 4.26 15.33 8.79
C VAL A 119 4.29 14.05 7.98
N MET A 120 4.58 14.14 6.68
CA MET A 120 4.75 12.99 5.80
C MET A 120 6.22 12.75 5.49
N ARG A 121 6.60 11.49 5.51
CA ARG A 121 7.89 11.00 5.02
C ARG A 121 7.65 9.90 4.01
N MET A 122 8.37 9.94 2.90
CA MET A 122 8.18 9.02 1.79
C MET A 122 9.54 8.53 1.29
N ASN A 123 9.58 7.27 0.89
CA ASN A 123 10.66 6.66 0.13
C ASN A 123 10.08 6.16 -1.19
N GLY A 124 10.51 6.77 -2.30
CA GLY A 124 10.16 6.38 -3.67
C GLY A 124 11.37 6.09 -4.55
N ASN A 125 12.60 6.27 -3.99
CA ASN A 125 13.84 6.07 -4.75
C ASN A 125 14.42 4.66 -4.62
N CYS A 126 13.88 3.83 -3.74
CA CYS A 126 14.36 2.47 -3.52
C CYS A 126 13.17 1.52 -3.45
N ALA A 127 13.17 0.49 -4.29
CA ALA A 127 12.12 -0.52 -4.29
C ALA A 127 12.02 -1.31 -2.97
N GLY A 128 13.10 -1.39 -2.20
CA GLY A 128 13.08 -2.02 -0.89
C GLY A 128 12.03 -1.38 0.02
N GLY A 129 11.15 -2.17 0.62
CA GLY A 129 10.04 -1.67 1.43
C GLY A 129 8.76 -1.36 0.63
N THR A 130 8.60 -1.87 -0.58
CA THR A 130 7.45 -1.63 -1.47
C THR A 130 6.84 -2.94 -1.98
N GLY A 131 5.66 -2.84 -2.60
CA GLY A 131 5.01 -3.98 -3.25
C GLY A 131 5.85 -4.61 -4.37
N ALA A 132 6.52 -3.79 -5.18
CA ALA A 132 7.41 -4.28 -6.23
C ALA A 132 8.58 -5.11 -5.68
N PHE A 133 9.08 -4.77 -4.49
CA PHE A 133 10.09 -5.60 -3.83
C PHE A 133 9.52 -6.94 -3.38
N ILE A 134 8.30 -6.96 -2.86
CA ILE A 134 7.61 -8.21 -2.48
C ILE A 134 7.42 -9.11 -3.71
N ASP A 135 6.94 -8.56 -4.82
CA ASP A 135 6.79 -9.27 -6.09
C ASP A 135 8.14 -9.87 -6.55
N GLN A 136 9.24 -9.10 -6.45
CA GLN A 136 10.59 -9.56 -6.79
C GLN A 136 11.08 -10.71 -5.88
N MET A 137 10.80 -10.64 -4.58
CA MET A 137 11.18 -11.70 -3.63
C MET A 137 10.37 -12.98 -3.85
N ALA A 138 9.07 -12.86 -4.13
CA ALA A 138 8.21 -13.98 -4.48
C ALA A 138 8.73 -14.69 -5.74
N LEU A 139 9.13 -13.92 -6.78
CA LEU A 139 9.74 -14.46 -8.00
C LEU A 139 11.04 -15.23 -7.71
N ILE A 140 11.93 -14.73 -6.84
CA ILE A 140 13.18 -15.42 -6.47
C ILE A 140 12.90 -16.77 -5.79
N LEU A 141 11.85 -16.83 -4.98
CA LEU A 141 11.43 -18.08 -4.31
C LEU A 141 10.60 -19.00 -5.22
N GLY A 142 10.22 -18.54 -6.42
CA GLY A 142 9.38 -19.29 -7.36
C GLY A 142 7.99 -19.56 -6.79
N VAL A 143 7.36 -18.53 -6.22
CA VAL A 143 6.02 -18.57 -5.61
C VAL A 143 5.23 -17.29 -5.96
N SER A 144 3.91 -17.34 -5.80
CA SER A 144 3.08 -16.13 -5.85
C SER A 144 3.20 -15.32 -4.55
N VAL A 145 2.70 -14.08 -4.52
CA VAL A 145 2.68 -13.25 -3.31
C VAL A 145 1.76 -13.86 -2.24
N ASP A 146 0.65 -14.45 -2.65
CA ASP A 146 -0.28 -15.11 -1.74
C ASP A 146 0.37 -16.36 -1.10
N GLU A 147 1.08 -17.16 -1.90
CA GLU A 147 1.86 -18.28 -1.39
C GLU A 147 2.99 -17.85 -0.47
N LEU A 148 3.64 -16.70 -0.76
CA LEU A 148 4.67 -16.13 0.11
C LEU A 148 4.11 -15.77 1.50
N ASP A 149 2.89 -15.20 1.56
CA ASP A 149 2.21 -14.90 2.82
C ASP A 149 1.89 -16.19 3.61
N VAL A 150 1.34 -17.20 2.94
CA VAL A 150 1.03 -18.52 3.55
C VAL A 150 2.31 -19.19 4.06
N LEU A 151 3.41 -19.15 3.32
CA LEU A 151 4.69 -19.68 3.75
C LEU A 151 5.17 -19.00 5.02
N ALA A 152 5.13 -17.68 5.07
CA ALA A 152 5.60 -16.90 6.22
C ALA A 152 4.82 -17.24 7.51
N GLN A 153 3.52 -17.53 7.41
CA GLN A 153 2.69 -17.92 8.55
C GLN A 153 3.10 -19.27 9.16
N ASN A 154 3.82 -20.11 8.41
CA ASN A 154 4.29 -21.42 8.84
C ASN A 154 5.80 -21.44 9.16
N SER A 155 6.41 -20.30 9.36
CA SER A 155 7.83 -20.16 9.68
C SER A 155 8.17 -20.51 11.13
N LYS A 156 9.44 -20.86 11.35
CA LYS A 156 9.96 -21.14 12.69
C LYS A 156 11.06 -20.18 13.12
N HIS A 157 11.81 -19.64 12.16
CA HIS A 157 12.96 -18.78 12.42
C HIS A 157 12.95 -17.56 11.50
N ILE A 158 13.42 -16.43 12.02
CA ILE A 158 13.66 -15.20 11.27
C ILE A 158 15.17 -15.05 11.11
N TYR A 159 15.64 -15.04 9.88
CA TYR A 159 17.04 -14.82 9.54
C TYR A 159 17.31 -13.33 9.28
N PRO A 160 18.49 -12.83 9.62
CA PRO A 160 18.85 -11.46 9.31
C PRO A 160 18.97 -11.27 7.77
N ILE A 161 18.26 -10.28 7.25
CA ILE A 161 18.34 -9.81 5.88
C ILE A 161 18.62 -8.31 5.93
N ALA A 162 19.51 -7.81 5.07
CA ALA A 162 19.82 -6.40 4.99
C ALA A 162 18.53 -5.58 4.78
N SER A 163 18.34 -4.57 5.63
CA SER A 163 17.10 -3.76 5.66
C SER A 163 17.32 -2.29 5.26
N ARG A 164 18.38 -1.99 4.50
CA ARG A 164 18.68 -0.63 4.04
C ARG A 164 18.69 -0.48 2.52
N CYS A 165 19.02 -1.55 1.80
CA CYS A 165 19.15 -1.53 0.33
C CYS A 165 18.55 -2.81 -0.24
N GLY A 166 17.56 -2.67 -1.13
CA GLY A 166 16.89 -3.80 -1.79
C GLY A 166 17.84 -4.73 -2.56
N VAL A 167 18.97 -4.20 -3.07
CA VAL A 167 19.99 -5.02 -3.75
C VAL A 167 20.67 -5.98 -2.77
N PHE A 168 21.10 -5.49 -1.63
CA PHE A 168 21.70 -6.34 -0.59
C PHE A 168 20.69 -7.31 0.01
N SER A 169 19.46 -6.86 0.25
CA SER A 169 18.37 -7.74 0.70
C SER A 169 18.16 -8.91 -0.28
N LYS A 170 18.18 -8.64 -1.59
CA LYS A 170 18.06 -9.66 -2.62
C LYS A 170 19.21 -10.67 -2.57
N THR A 171 20.43 -10.19 -2.42
CA THR A 171 21.62 -11.04 -2.29
C THR A 171 21.54 -11.93 -1.05
N ASP A 172 21.10 -11.40 0.08
CA ASP A 172 20.92 -12.18 1.30
C ASP A 172 19.86 -13.26 1.13
N VAL A 173 18.73 -12.96 0.49
CA VAL A 173 17.69 -13.96 0.17
C VAL A 173 18.27 -15.06 -0.71
N GLN A 174 19.02 -14.72 -1.76
CA GLN A 174 19.66 -15.72 -2.63
C GLN A 174 20.67 -16.59 -1.86
N ASN A 175 21.42 -16.01 -0.94
CA ASN A 175 22.34 -16.75 -0.07
C ASN A 175 21.61 -17.71 0.86
N LEU A 176 20.46 -17.31 1.43
CA LEU A 176 19.63 -18.19 2.27
C LEU A 176 19.06 -19.36 1.45
N VAL A 177 18.61 -19.10 0.22
CA VAL A 177 18.16 -20.16 -0.71
C VAL A 177 19.32 -21.13 -1.00
N ALA A 178 20.50 -20.64 -1.35
CA ALA A 178 21.69 -21.46 -1.63
C ALA A 178 22.13 -22.32 -0.45
N ARG A 179 21.90 -21.85 0.78
CA ARG A 179 22.18 -22.57 2.03
C ARG A 179 21.12 -23.61 2.39
N GLY A 180 20.05 -23.73 1.60
CA GLY A 180 18.96 -24.68 1.85
C GLY A 180 18.04 -24.28 3.01
N VAL A 181 17.97 -23.02 3.36
CA VAL A 181 17.01 -22.52 4.37
C VAL A 181 15.59 -22.70 3.82
N SER A 182 14.64 -23.05 4.70
CA SER A 182 13.26 -23.29 4.32
C SER A 182 12.60 -22.05 3.69
N LYS A 183 11.77 -22.22 2.66
CA LYS A 183 11.04 -21.10 2.05
C LYS A 183 10.17 -20.37 3.07
N GLN A 184 9.65 -21.06 4.08
CA GLN A 184 8.85 -20.50 5.16
C GLN A 184 9.65 -19.48 5.97
N ASP A 185 10.84 -19.84 6.39
CA ASP A 185 11.70 -18.98 7.20
C ASP A 185 12.27 -17.81 6.37
N ILE A 186 12.54 -18.04 5.07
CA ILE A 186 12.95 -16.96 4.17
C ILE A 186 11.79 -15.97 3.97
N ALA A 187 10.56 -16.44 3.78
CA ALA A 187 9.40 -15.59 3.57
C ALA A 187 9.13 -14.64 4.76
N VAL A 188 9.13 -15.15 5.99
CA VAL A 188 8.95 -14.30 7.18
C VAL A 188 10.11 -13.33 7.37
N SER A 189 11.34 -13.76 7.01
CA SER A 189 12.54 -12.91 7.09
C SER A 189 12.49 -11.74 6.11
N ILE A 190 11.94 -11.97 4.91
CA ILE A 190 11.69 -10.91 3.91
C ILE A 190 10.72 -9.87 4.48
N PHE A 191 9.55 -10.28 5.01
CA PHE A 191 8.58 -9.35 5.56
C PHE A 191 9.15 -8.59 6.77
N ASN A 192 9.95 -9.25 7.62
CA ASN A 192 10.62 -8.59 8.73
C ASN A 192 11.64 -7.54 8.25
N ALA A 193 12.42 -7.84 7.22
CA ALA A 193 13.37 -6.88 6.63
C ALA A 193 12.65 -5.67 6.01
N ILE A 194 11.51 -5.87 5.35
CA ILE A 194 10.67 -4.79 4.81
C ILE A 194 10.21 -3.87 5.94
N ALA A 195 9.63 -4.43 7.01
CA ALA A 195 9.17 -3.64 8.14
C ALA A 195 10.30 -2.83 8.80
N LEU A 196 11.45 -3.46 9.04
CA LEU A 196 12.65 -2.80 9.57
C LEU A 196 13.13 -1.67 8.65
N GLN A 197 13.15 -1.91 7.34
CA GLN A 197 13.58 -0.90 6.36
C GLN A 197 12.66 0.32 6.38
N VAL A 198 11.36 0.11 6.31
CA VAL A 198 10.38 1.21 6.29
C VAL A 198 10.45 2.00 7.59
N VAL A 199 10.42 1.32 8.74
CA VAL A 199 10.50 1.98 10.05
C VAL A 199 11.80 2.75 10.19
N SER A 200 12.96 2.13 9.94
CA SER A 200 14.26 2.77 10.14
C SER A 200 14.53 3.93 9.18
N SER A 201 14.08 3.82 7.92
CA SER A 201 14.34 4.84 6.90
C SER A 201 13.39 6.04 7.01
N LEU A 202 12.16 5.83 7.44
CA LEU A 202 11.12 6.87 7.44
C LEU A 202 10.82 7.46 8.82
N SER A 203 11.13 6.78 9.93
CA SER A 203 10.96 7.39 11.25
C SER A 203 11.91 8.56 11.49
N LYS A 204 13.19 8.40 11.12
CA LYS A 204 14.24 9.46 11.21
C LYS A 204 14.13 10.29 12.51
N GLY A 205 14.07 9.61 13.65
CA GLY A 205 13.99 10.25 14.96
C GLY A 205 12.59 10.62 15.44
N MET A 206 11.55 10.44 14.64
CA MET A 206 10.17 10.52 15.11
C MET A 206 9.71 9.17 15.65
N GLN A 207 9.06 9.18 16.79
CA GLN A 207 8.48 7.96 17.35
C GLN A 207 7.19 7.61 16.62
N ILE A 208 7.08 6.34 16.21
CA ILE A 208 5.84 5.78 15.71
C ILE A 208 5.04 5.28 16.92
N VAL A 209 4.10 6.09 17.37
CA VAL A 209 3.30 5.81 18.56
C VAL A 209 2.07 4.97 18.19
N PRO A 210 1.66 3.98 19.01
CA PRO A 210 0.40 3.25 18.80
C PRO A 210 -0.81 4.17 18.69
N LYS A 211 -1.68 3.74 18.13
CA LYS A 211 -2.75 3.60 17.14
C LYS A 211 -2.27 3.97 15.73
N ILE A 212 -1.83 2.96 15.03
CA ILE A 212 -1.28 3.05 13.67
C ILE A 212 -2.33 2.50 12.70
N LEU A 213 -2.64 3.26 11.66
CA LEU A 213 -3.44 2.80 10.54
C LEU A 213 -2.50 2.25 9.46
N PHE A 214 -2.73 1.01 9.05
CA PHE A 214 -2.05 0.41 7.92
C PHE A 214 -2.82 0.65 6.63
N CYS A 215 -2.16 1.20 5.61
CA CYS A 215 -2.70 1.50 4.30
C CYS A 215 -1.85 0.87 3.18
N GLY A 216 -2.40 0.91 1.96
CA GLY A 216 -1.77 0.36 0.78
C GLY A 216 -2.07 -1.12 0.57
N GLY A 217 -1.93 -1.57 -0.69
CA GLY A 217 -2.24 -2.95 -1.09
C GLY A 217 -1.50 -4.01 -0.29
N PRO A 218 -0.16 -3.94 -0.19
CA PRO A 218 0.61 -4.91 0.58
C PRO A 218 0.14 -5.05 2.03
N LEU A 219 -0.12 -3.95 2.73
CA LEU A 219 -0.60 -4.00 4.12
C LEU A 219 -2.08 -4.38 4.24
N THR A 220 -2.87 -4.22 3.18
CA THR A 220 -4.27 -4.66 3.16
C THR A 220 -4.38 -6.18 3.02
N TYR A 221 -3.62 -6.76 2.11
CA TYR A 221 -3.80 -8.17 1.71
C TYR A 221 -2.81 -9.14 2.37
N ILE A 222 -1.57 -8.70 2.72
CA ILE A 222 -0.53 -9.56 3.27
C ILE A 222 -0.56 -9.53 4.80
N LYS A 223 -1.05 -10.59 5.41
CA LYS A 223 -1.16 -10.71 6.87
C LYS A 223 0.21 -10.73 7.55
N SER A 224 1.15 -11.53 7.04
CA SER A 224 2.49 -11.66 7.63
C SER A 224 3.29 -10.36 7.59
N LEU A 225 3.02 -9.48 6.61
CA LEU A 225 3.63 -8.15 6.58
C LEU A 225 3.12 -7.27 7.74
N ARG A 226 1.80 -7.28 8.01
CA ARG A 226 1.23 -6.56 9.18
C ARG A 226 1.82 -7.09 10.49
N GLU A 227 1.95 -8.40 10.62
CA GLU A 227 2.56 -9.04 11.79
C GLU A 227 4.04 -8.67 11.95
N ALA A 228 4.78 -8.54 10.83
CA ALA A 228 6.16 -8.06 10.85
C ALA A 228 6.25 -6.62 11.37
N PHE A 229 5.38 -5.72 10.90
CA PHE A 229 5.30 -4.36 11.46
C PHE A 229 4.93 -4.36 12.94
N ALA A 230 3.98 -5.20 13.35
CA ALA A 230 3.62 -5.31 14.77
C ALA A 230 4.82 -5.72 15.65
N ARG A 231 5.64 -6.68 15.17
CA ARG A 231 6.87 -7.10 15.87
C ARG A 231 7.94 -6.01 15.93
N VAL A 232 8.11 -5.25 14.86
CA VAL A 232 9.14 -4.21 14.77
C VAL A 232 8.79 -2.97 15.58
N LEU A 233 7.50 -2.74 15.82
CA LEU A 233 6.97 -1.56 16.52
C LEU A 233 6.60 -1.84 17.98
N SER A 234 6.67 -3.10 18.45
CA SER A 234 6.57 -3.49 19.86
C SER A 234 7.90 -3.26 20.59
#